data_3d678deb0c093be77f6a35829e992df5
#
_entry.id   3d678deb0c093be77f6a35829e992df5
#
_cell.length_a   1.000
_cell.length_b   1.000
_cell.length_c   1.000
_cell.angle_alpha   90.00
_cell.angle_beta   90.00
_cell.angle_gamma   90.00
#
_symmetry.space_group_name_H-M   'P 1'
#
loop_
_entity.id
_entity.type
_entity.pdbx_description
1 polymer ?
#
loop_
_entity_poly.entity_id
_entity_poly.type
_entity_poly.pdbx_seq_one_letter_code
_entity_poly.pdbx_strand_id
1 'polypeptide(L)'
;MRIAIIGAGNMGGAIARALVKCPSLKEAQIICTTRTQSSLDRLRERTPNMQFTLDNCAAVASADIVLLAVKPWLMRDVIEQIRPALNLEQQIIISVAAGISLDDMAQMLHSDKATIFRLIPNTAIEVMCSMTFFCSRNATEWQEQLITQIFNEAG
;
A
#
# COMPACT_ATOMS: atom_id res chain seq x y z
N MET A 1 -0.99 9.38 -11.10
CA MET A 1 -0.43 8.61 -9.96
C MET A 1 -1.00 7.20 -9.99
N ARG A 2 -0.16 6.20 -9.73
CA ARG A 2 -0.55 4.79 -9.67
C ARG A 2 -0.20 4.23 -8.30
N ILE A 3 -1.17 3.56 -7.67
CA ILE A 3 -1.02 2.97 -6.33
C ILE A 3 -1.26 1.47 -6.44
N ALA A 4 -0.27 0.68 -6.03
CA ALA A 4 -0.41 -0.77 -5.90
C ALA A 4 -0.64 -1.14 -4.44
N ILE A 5 -1.68 -1.92 -4.16
CA ILE A 5 -1.98 -2.46 -2.83
C ILE A 5 -1.75 -3.97 -2.87
N ILE A 6 -0.69 -4.41 -2.24
CA ILE A 6 -0.30 -5.81 -2.19
C ILE A 6 -0.92 -6.47 -0.96
N GLY A 7 -1.79 -7.44 -1.20
CA GLY A 7 -2.51 -8.13 -0.15
C GLY A 7 -3.81 -7.42 0.29
N ALA A 8 -4.75 -7.27 -0.64
CA ALA A 8 -6.05 -6.67 -0.34
C ALA A 8 -6.97 -7.63 0.44
N GLY A 9 -6.52 -8.06 1.62
CA GLY A 9 -7.31 -8.75 2.64
C GLY A 9 -8.21 -7.77 3.41
N ASN A 10 -8.43 -8.01 4.71
CA ASN A 10 -9.30 -7.15 5.52
C ASN A 10 -8.80 -5.69 5.55
N MET A 11 -7.56 -5.46 5.99
CA MET A 11 -7.01 -4.12 6.11
C MET A 11 -6.69 -3.51 4.74
N GLY A 12 -6.00 -4.24 3.86
CA GLY A 12 -5.67 -3.75 2.52
C GLY A 12 -6.91 -3.45 1.68
N GLY A 13 -7.95 -4.27 1.78
CA GLY A 13 -9.24 -4.02 1.13
C GLY A 13 -9.98 -2.81 1.69
N ALA A 14 -9.95 -2.60 3.01
CA ALA A 14 -10.53 -1.43 3.66
C ALA A 14 -9.81 -0.14 3.22
N ILE A 15 -8.48 -0.15 3.20
CA ILE A 15 -7.67 0.97 2.69
C ILE A 15 -8.01 1.25 1.22
N ALA A 16 -8.05 0.22 0.38
CA ALA A 16 -8.37 0.37 -1.03
C ALA A 16 -9.73 1.05 -1.25
N ARG A 17 -10.77 0.63 -0.51
CA ARG A 17 -12.10 1.22 -0.59
C ARG A 17 -12.14 2.67 -0.09
N ALA A 18 -11.32 3.03 0.89
CA ALA A 18 -11.17 4.40 1.33
C ALA A 18 -10.47 5.26 0.27
N LEU A 19 -9.33 4.80 -0.24
CA LEU A 19 -8.53 5.57 -1.22
C LEU A 19 -9.31 5.89 -2.50
N VAL A 20 -10.19 5.00 -2.97
CA VAL A 20 -11.05 5.27 -4.13
C VAL A 20 -12.00 6.46 -3.90
N LYS A 21 -12.33 6.75 -2.64
CA LYS A 21 -13.22 7.86 -2.28
C LYS A 21 -12.47 9.17 -2.01
N CYS A 22 -11.15 9.14 -1.91
CA CYS A 22 -10.35 10.34 -1.64
C CYS A 22 -10.37 11.30 -2.84
N PRO A 23 -10.78 12.56 -2.67
CA PRO A 23 -10.83 13.54 -3.74
C PRO A 23 -9.48 13.76 -4.43
N SER A 24 -8.39 13.77 -3.67
CA SER A 24 -7.02 13.92 -4.21
C SER A 24 -6.60 12.78 -5.12
N LEU A 25 -7.26 11.61 -5.02
CA LEU A 25 -6.96 10.40 -5.78
C LEU A 25 -7.95 10.12 -6.91
N LYS A 26 -8.83 11.07 -7.25
CA LYS A 26 -9.86 10.89 -8.28
C LYS A 26 -9.31 10.42 -9.62
N GLU A 27 -8.14 10.92 -10.01
CA GLU A 27 -7.46 10.55 -11.27
C GLU A 27 -6.37 9.48 -11.06
N ALA A 28 -6.25 8.92 -9.86
CA ALA A 28 -5.27 7.89 -9.57
C ALA A 28 -5.79 6.51 -10.03
N GLN A 29 -4.84 5.69 -10.50
CA GLN A 29 -5.12 4.28 -10.79
C GLN A 29 -4.75 3.45 -9.56
N ILE A 30 -5.71 2.73 -9.01
CA ILE A 30 -5.49 1.84 -7.88
C ILE A 30 -5.60 0.40 -8.36
N ILE A 31 -4.53 -0.36 -8.18
CA ILE A 31 -4.47 -1.79 -8.47
C ILE A 31 -4.30 -2.57 -7.17
N CYS A 32 -5.14 -3.57 -6.95
CA CYS A 32 -5.10 -4.43 -5.78
C CYS A 32 -4.70 -5.85 -6.15
N THR A 33 -3.89 -6.47 -5.29
CA THR A 33 -3.59 -7.89 -5.43
C THR A 33 -4.20 -8.70 -4.30
N THR A 34 -4.56 -9.92 -4.62
CA THR A 34 -4.98 -10.95 -3.67
C THR A 34 -4.26 -12.25 -3.96
N ARG A 35 -4.25 -13.15 -2.98
CA ARG A 35 -3.60 -14.45 -3.14
C ARG A 35 -4.46 -15.45 -3.94
N THR A 36 -5.78 -15.30 -3.90
CA THR A 36 -6.71 -16.25 -4.52
C THR A 36 -7.72 -15.56 -5.43
N GLN A 37 -8.15 -16.25 -6.47
CA GLN A 37 -9.18 -15.77 -7.39
C GLN A 37 -10.48 -15.45 -6.66
N SER A 38 -10.90 -16.27 -5.70
CA SER A 38 -12.13 -16.06 -4.94
C SER A 38 -12.11 -14.78 -4.10
N SER A 39 -10.94 -14.40 -3.55
CA SER A 39 -10.78 -13.14 -2.84
C SER A 39 -10.81 -11.95 -3.80
N LEU A 40 -10.22 -12.11 -4.98
CA LEU A 40 -10.24 -11.10 -6.03
C LEU A 40 -11.67 -10.84 -6.51
N ASP A 41 -12.45 -11.86 -6.76
CA ASP A 41 -13.84 -11.76 -7.23
C ASP A 41 -14.73 -11.04 -6.21
N ARG A 42 -14.58 -11.36 -4.92
CA ARG A 42 -15.29 -10.66 -3.83
C ARG A 42 -14.93 -9.17 -3.73
N LEU A 43 -13.67 -8.82 -3.95
CA LEU A 43 -13.25 -7.41 -3.97
C LEU A 43 -13.80 -6.67 -5.19
N ARG A 44 -13.79 -7.32 -6.36
CA ARG A 44 -14.31 -6.75 -7.60
C ARG A 44 -15.81 -6.43 -7.48
N GLU A 45 -16.59 -7.29 -6.86
CA GLU A 45 -18.02 -7.03 -6.61
C GLU A 45 -18.26 -5.77 -5.75
N ARG A 46 -17.38 -5.53 -4.77
CA ARG A 46 -17.50 -4.39 -3.84
C ARG A 46 -16.90 -3.08 -4.37
N THR A 47 -16.02 -3.17 -5.35
CA THR A 47 -15.25 -2.02 -5.86
C THR A 47 -15.00 -2.17 -7.36
N PRO A 48 -16.04 -2.03 -8.19
CA PRO A 48 -15.93 -2.30 -9.64
C PRO A 48 -14.99 -1.34 -10.39
N ASN A 49 -14.67 -0.17 -9.80
CA ASN A 49 -13.84 0.86 -10.44
C ASN A 49 -12.34 0.71 -10.15
N MET A 50 -11.93 -0.36 -9.48
CA MET A 50 -10.50 -0.64 -9.24
C MET A 50 -9.98 -1.72 -10.19
N GLN A 51 -8.66 -1.74 -10.35
CA GLN A 51 -7.97 -2.80 -11.07
C GLN A 51 -7.56 -3.90 -10.09
N PHE A 52 -7.57 -5.15 -10.56
CA PHE A 52 -7.25 -6.32 -9.75
C PHE A 52 -6.35 -7.27 -10.52
N THR A 53 -5.38 -7.87 -9.84
CA THR A 53 -4.53 -8.92 -10.39
C THR A 53 -4.10 -9.90 -9.29
N LEU A 54 -3.69 -11.10 -9.69
CA LEU A 54 -3.00 -12.06 -8.81
C LEU A 54 -1.48 -11.92 -8.88
N ASP A 55 -0.96 -11.11 -9.80
CA ASP A 55 0.47 -10.91 -10.04
C ASP A 55 0.96 -9.67 -9.29
N ASN A 56 1.65 -9.90 -8.17
CA ASN A 56 2.25 -8.85 -7.37
C ASN A 56 3.33 -8.06 -8.14
N CYS A 57 4.14 -8.74 -8.95
CA CYS A 57 5.21 -8.10 -9.71
C CYS A 57 4.66 -7.15 -10.78
N ALA A 58 3.63 -7.58 -11.49
CA ALA A 58 2.96 -6.73 -12.48
C ALA A 58 2.32 -5.50 -11.82
N ALA A 59 1.73 -5.68 -10.63
CA ALA A 59 1.11 -4.57 -9.90
C ALA A 59 2.12 -3.49 -9.50
N VAL A 60 3.30 -3.88 -9.00
CA VAL A 60 4.28 -2.91 -8.48
C VAL A 60 5.15 -2.26 -9.56
N ALA A 61 5.33 -2.91 -10.71
CA ALA A 61 6.28 -2.47 -11.75
C ALA A 61 6.03 -1.04 -12.26
N SER A 62 4.79 -0.58 -12.26
CA SER A 62 4.41 0.76 -12.75
C SER A 62 3.80 1.66 -11.68
N ALA A 63 3.87 1.25 -10.41
CA ALA A 63 3.30 2.01 -9.31
C ALA A 63 4.23 3.15 -8.86
N ASP A 64 3.65 4.28 -8.47
CA ASP A 64 4.36 5.37 -7.79
C ASP A 64 4.41 5.11 -6.28
N ILE A 65 3.34 4.50 -5.76
CA ILE A 65 3.20 4.12 -4.35
C ILE A 65 2.88 2.62 -4.28
N VAL A 66 3.65 1.90 -3.48
CA VAL A 66 3.44 0.46 -3.21
C VAL A 66 3.06 0.29 -1.74
N LEU A 67 1.82 -0.09 -1.47
CA LEU A 67 1.30 -0.33 -0.15
C LEU A 67 1.27 -1.84 0.15
N LEU A 68 2.03 -2.25 1.15
CA LEU A 68 2.16 -3.64 1.59
C LEU A 68 1.22 -3.88 2.77
N ALA A 69 0.12 -4.60 2.51
CA ALA A 69 -0.93 -4.92 3.48
C ALA A 69 -1.07 -6.43 3.72
N VAL A 70 0.02 -7.15 3.53
CA VAL A 70 0.10 -8.59 3.84
C VAL A 70 0.33 -8.81 5.33
N LYS A 71 0.04 -10.01 5.81
CA LYS A 71 0.33 -10.39 7.19
C LYS A 71 1.83 -10.29 7.50
N PRO A 72 2.22 -9.91 8.73
CA PRO A 72 3.64 -9.69 9.08
C PRO A 72 4.55 -10.87 8.73
N TRP A 73 4.11 -12.10 8.96
CA TRP A 73 4.90 -13.31 8.67
C TRP A 73 5.06 -13.63 7.17
N LEU A 74 4.28 -12.98 6.31
CA LEU A 74 4.39 -13.09 4.84
C LEU A 74 5.22 -11.97 4.22
N MET A 75 5.54 -10.92 4.97
CA MET A 75 6.15 -9.70 4.46
C MET A 75 7.47 -9.97 3.74
N ARG A 76 8.35 -10.76 4.36
CA ARG A 76 9.66 -11.10 3.78
C ARG A 76 9.52 -11.80 2.43
N ASP A 77 8.70 -12.84 2.36
CA ASP A 77 8.51 -13.62 1.13
C ASP A 77 7.90 -12.77 0.01
N VAL A 78 6.93 -11.92 0.35
CA VAL A 78 6.30 -11.02 -0.62
C VAL A 78 7.31 -9.98 -1.13
N ILE A 79 8.10 -9.38 -0.25
CA ILE A 79 9.14 -8.41 -0.64
C ILE A 79 10.19 -9.08 -1.54
N GLU A 80 10.68 -10.28 -1.20
CA GLU A 80 11.61 -11.03 -2.05
C GLU A 80 11.03 -11.31 -3.44
N GLN A 81 9.74 -11.64 -3.50
CA GLN A 81 9.03 -11.86 -4.76
C GLN A 81 9.00 -10.61 -5.64
N ILE A 82 8.61 -9.46 -5.07
CA ILE A 82 8.38 -8.23 -5.85
C ILE A 82 9.63 -7.39 -6.06
N ARG A 83 10.67 -7.57 -5.26
CA ARG A 83 11.89 -6.76 -5.28
C ARG A 83 12.51 -6.57 -6.67
N PRO A 84 12.59 -7.60 -7.55
CA PRO A 84 13.12 -7.43 -8.91
C PRO A 84 12.28 -6.48 -9.78
N ALA A 85 11.01 -6.27 -9.46
CA ALA A 85 10.09 -5.39 -10.19
C ALA A 85 9.96 -3.99 -9.56
N LEU A 86 10.58 -3.76 -8.38
CA LEU A 86 10.54 -2.47 -7.70
C LEU A 86 11.61 -1.50 -8.26
N ASN A 87 11.24 -0.24 -8.34
CA ASN A 87 12.19 0.88 -8.53
C ASN A 87 12.27 1.71 -7.24
N LEU A 88 13.13 1.29 -6.32
CA LEU A 88 13.27 1.87 -4.98
C LEU A 88 13.81 3.31 -4.97
N GLU A 89 14.34 3.81 -6.09
CA GLU A 89 14.78 5.19 -6.22
C GLU A 89 13.61 6.16 -6.48
N GLN A 90 12.50 5.67 -7.01
CA GLN A 90 11.36 6.50 -7.41
C GLN A 90 10.08 6.19 -6.66
N GLN A 91 9.93 4.95 -6.20
CA GLN A 91 8.69 4.50 -5.54
C GLN A 91 8.69 4.81 -4.05
N ILE A 92 7.50 5.14 -3.55
CA ILE A 92 7.23 5.22 -2.11
C ILE A 92 6.72 3.85 -1.66
N ILE A 93 7.39 3.24 -0.69
CA ILE A 93 6.98 1.97 -0.10
C ILE A 93 6.27 2.24 1.22
N ILE A 94 5.06 1.72 1.37
CA ILE A 94 4.24 1.87 2.58
C ILE A 94 3.99 0.49 3.18
N SER A 95 4.25 0.32 4.47
CA SER A 95 3.86 -0.88 5.22
C SER A 95 2.77 -0.55 6.23
N VAL A 96 1.73 -1.38 6.29
CA VAL A 96 0.70 -1.34 7.34
C VAL A 96 0.74 -2.58 8.24
N ALA A 97 1.81 -3.37 8.14
CA ALA A 97 1.97 -4.58 8.93
C ALA A 97 2.37 -4.26 10.37
N ALA A 98 1.69 -4.88 11.33
CA ALA A 98 2.03 -4.74 12.73
C ALA A 98 3.39 -5.41 13.05
N GLY A 99 4.16 -4.79 13.96
CA GLY A 99 5.40 -5.38 14.47
C GLY A 99 6.60 -5.36 13.52
N ILE A 100 6.49 -4.71 12.36
CA ILE A 100 7.60 -4.55 11.41
C ILE A 100 8.06 -3.09 11.42
N SER A 101 9.31 -2.86 11.81
CA SER A 101 9.88 -1.52 11.88
C SER A 101 10.33 -0.99 10.51
N LEU A 102 10.64 0.31 10.43
CA LEU A 102 11.27 0.90 9.24
C LEU A 102 12.63 0.25 8.91
N ASP A 103 13.40 -0.10 9.94
CA ASP A 103 14.70 -0.77 9.76
C ASP A 103 14.52 -2.20 9.25
N ASP A 104 13.54 -2.95 9.77
CA ASP A 104 13.18 -4.27 9.24
C ASP A 104 12.81 -4.19 7.77
N MET A 105 12.00 -3.20 7.39
CA MET A 105 11.61 -2.97 5.99
C MET A 105 12.82 -2.66 5.11
N ALA A 106 13.73 -1.79 5.55
CA ALA A 106 14.95 -1.46 4.82
C ALA A 106 15.83 -2.70 4.59
N GLN A 107 15.96 -3.54 5.61
CA GLN A 107 16.69 -4.81 5.52
C GLN A 107 16.03 -5.77 4.52
N MET A 108 14.70 -5.94 4.58
CA MET A 108 13.95 -6.80 3.65
C MET A 108 14.05 -6.30 2.20
N LEU A 109 14.03 -4.98 1.99
CA LEU A 109 14.19 -4.34 0.68
C LEU A 109 15.64 -4.34 0.19
N HIS A 110 16.60 -4.69 1.03
CA HIS A 110 18.05 -4.59 0.76
C HIS A 110 18.44 -3.18 0.30
N SER A 111 17.88 -2.16 0.93
CA SER A 111 18.11 -0.77 0.56
C SER A 111 18.07 0.16 1.77
N ASP A 112 19.15 0.92 1.96
CA ASP A 112 19.22 1.99 2.96
C ASP A 112 18.67 3.32 2.43
N LYS A 113 18.40 3.41 1.12
CA LYS A 113 17.97 4.65 0.44
C LYS A 113 16.48 4.66 0.08
N ALA A 114 15.80 3.53 0.15
CA ALA A 114 14.38 3.44 -0.18
C ALA A 114 13.56 4.39 0.70
N THR A 115 12.59 5.07 0.08
CA THR A 115 11.59 5.86 0.80
C THR A 115 10.54 4.94 1.38
N ILE A 116 10.48 4.85 2.70
CA ILE A 116 9.60 3.92 3.41
C ILE A 116 8.72 4.68 4.38
N PHE A 117 7.42 4.38 4.35
CA PHE A 117 6.44 4.78 5.36
C PHE A 117 5.93 3.56 6.10
N ARG A 118 5.76 3.71 7.40
CA ARG A 118 5.00 2.77 8.21
C ARG A 118 3.76 3.47 8.70
N LEU A 119 2.59 2.94 8.32
CA LEU A 119 1.29 3.46 8.72
C LEU A 119 0.62 2.49 9.69
N ILE A 120 -0.09 3.06 10.65
CA ILE A 120 -0.89 2.31 11.62
C ILE A 120 -2.33 2.88 11.55
N PRO A 121 -3.11 2.47 10.54
CA PRO A 121 -4.53 2.80 10.46
C PRO A 121 -5.34 1.92 11.41
N ASN A 122 -6.59 2.27 11.62
CA ASN A 122 -7.57 1.39 12.26
C ASN A 122 -8.69 1.01 11.29
N THR A 123 -9.56 0.10 11.70
CA THR A 123 -10.63 -0.43 10.85
C THR A 123 -11.65 0.62 10.41
N ALA A 124 -11.75 1.75 11.13
CA ALA A 124 -12.63 2.86 10.77
C ALA A 124 -12.24 3.56 9.46
N ILE A 125 -11.07 3.22 8.88
CA ILE A 125 -10.66 3.69 7.54
C ILE A 125 -11.69 3.30 6.47
N GLU A 126 -12.39 2.19 6.63
CA GLU A 126 -13.44 1.74 5.70
C GLU A 126 -14.60 2.74 5.57
N VAL A 127 -14.86 3.49 6.63
CA VAL A 127 -15.90 4.52 6.71
C VAL A 127 -15.33 5.94 6.71
N MET A 128 -14.08 6.12 6.31
CA MET A 128 -13.38 7.40 6.23
C MET A 128 -13.29 8.13 7.59
N CYS A 129 -13.09 7.38 8.67
CA CYS A 129 -13.00 7.89 10.05
C CYS A 129 -11.80 7.29 10.79
N SER A 130 -10.72 6.98 10.08
CA SER A 130 -9.51 6.41 10.69
C SER A 130 -8.72 7.46 11.46
N MET A 131 -8.14 7.07 12.58
CA MET A 131 -6.96 7.72 13.12
C MET A 131 -5.74 6.96 12.61
N THR A 132 -4.95 7.57 11.73
CA THR A 132 -3.78 6.94 11.15
C THR A 132 -2.50 7.59 11.64
N PHE A 133 -1.67 6.83 12.34
CA PHE A 133 -0.31 7.27 12.69
C PHE A 133 0.67 6.83 11.62
N PHE A 134 1.68 7.63 11.36
CA PHE A 134 2.76 7.22 10.48
C PHE A 134 4.13 7.70 10.95
N CYS A 135 5.17 7.01 10.50
CA CYS A 135 6.55 7.44 10.53
C CYS A 135 7.20 7.10 9.18
N SER A 136 8.27 7.79 8.85
CA SER A 136 8.93 7.65 7.56
C SER A 136 10.45 7.48 7.71
N ARG A 137 11.07 6.95 6.65
CA ARG A 137 12.52 6.87 6.47
C ARG A 137 12.85 7.34 5.06
N ASN A 138 13.83 8.23 4.94
CA ASN A 138 14.29 8.80 3.68
C ASN A 138 13.21 9.56 2.88
N ALA A 139 12.09 9.94 3.50
CA ALA A 139 11.07 10.71 2.84
C ALA A 139 11.48 12.17 2.70
N THR A 140 11.15 12.78 1.57
CA THR A 140 11.21 14.23 1.40
C THR A 140 10.00 14.89 2.06
N GLU A 141 10.08 16.17 2.36
CA GLU A 141 8.96 16.93 2.89
C GLU A 141 7.72 16.84 1.99
N TRP A 142 7.91 16.91 0.67
CA TRP A 142 6.82 16.73 -0.28
C TRP A 142 6.15 15.37 -0.19
N GLN A 143 6.93 14.29 -0.03
CA GLN A 143 6.40 12.94 0.12
C GLN A 143 5.61 12.79 1.42
N GLU A 144 6.10 13.37 2.52
CA GLU A 144 5.37 13.37 3.80
C GLU A 144 4.05 14.14 3.70
N GLN A 145 4.05 15.30 3.04
CA GLN A 145 2.83 16.08 2.78
C GLN A 145 1.84 15.31 1.91
N LEU A 146 2.31 14.63 0.86
CA LEU A 146 1.47 13.80 0.00
C LEU A 146 0.79 12.69 0.78
N ILE A 147 1.54 11.92 1.56
CA ILE A 147 0.98 10.81 2.36
C ILE A 147 0.04 11.34 3.44
N THR A 148 0.39 12.46 4.09
CA THR A 148 -0.48 13.12 5.07
C THR A 148 -1.80 13.52 4.44
N GLN A 149 -1.78 14.15 3.28
CA GLN A 149 -3.00 14.56 2.57
C GLN A 149 -3.89 13.37 2.24
N ILE A 150 -3.33 12.32 1.64
CA ILE A 150 -4.07 11.12 1.25
C ILE A 150 -4.76 10.47 2.47
N PHE A 151 -4.05 10.30 3.57
CA PHE A 151 -4.61 9.61 4.73
C PHE A 151 -5.46 10.53 5.62
N ASN A 152 -5.31 11.85 5.56
CA ASN A 152 -6.27 12.79 6.16
C ASN A 152 -7.64 12.76 5.45
N GLU A 153 -7.67 12.53 4.13
CA GLU A 153 -8.92 12.36 3.40
C GLU A 153 -9.59 11.01 3.70
N ALA A 154 -8.83 10.02 4.13
CA ALA A 154 -9.34 8.71 4.52
C ALA A 154 -9.81 8.63 6.00
N GLY A 155 -9.67 9.73 6.77
CA GLY A 155 -10.22 9.80 8.13
C GLY A 155 -9.41 10.57 9.11
#